data_c5e448763f7c83191ed4f787f70f259c
#
_entry.id   c5e448763f7c83191ed4f787f70f259c
#
_cell.length_a   1.000
_cell.length_b   1.000
_cell.length_c   1.000
_cell.angle_alpha   90.00
_cell.angle_beta   90.00
_cell.angle_gamma   90.00
#
_symmetry.space_group_name_H-M   'P 1'
#
loop_
_entity.id
_entity.type
_entity.pdbx_description
1 polymer ?
#
loop_
_entity_poly.entity_id
_entity_poly.type
_entity_poly.pdbx_seq_one_letter_code
_entity_poly.pdbx_strand_id
1 'polypeptide(L)'
;MIATPKIIRAVADLVGTPAYLYNQKVIEEDVYDARAFERVFGEERFTLRYAMKANSLEALLRLFNNLGLHIDSSDGNEVWRAERADIELSHVLLTCQILPPQEELADYITRGMNPNAGHLDHLEQIAAAGGKDITVRINFGEGSGGTPKTTTGGYGSSFGMWHTEIPEILERSRALGLRVVRLHSHIGSGSDPQVWKRNVRIMLEHADAFPDVHTLNLGGGFKRSRWHDEKTMDMEECARDAYEVFEAYQERSGRRLRIEIEPGTYLIARGGILIGRVHHFRHKHDPDNGIDYNHTITDIGMTENARVCMYGARHHLTLVPEDDGREMTSTFVVGPACESGDALTVRKNDPNRLRRERMRTPTRGDLIVQHDTGAYCDSMAPHDYNSHGEAPAVLLKPDGELVVITYRGTREQLVQHEVKYSPTPSLAL
;
A
#
# COMPACT_ATOMS: atom_id res chain seq x y z
N MET A 1 -2.51 15.17 15.45
CA MET A 1 -3.63 14.21 15.51
C MET A 1 -4.40 14.34 14.20
N ILE A 2 -4.63 13.26 13.51
CA ILE A 2 -5.29 13.24 12.19
C ILE A 2 -6.76 13.69 12.23
N ALA A 3 -7.45 13.45 13.36
CA ALA A 3 -8.80 13.91 13.62
C ALA A 3 -9.00 14.18 15.11
N THR A 4 -9.82 15.18 15.44
CA THR A 4 -10.21 15.48 16.83
C THR A 4 -11.25 14.48 17.34
N PRO A 5 -11.41 14.30 18.67
CA PRO A 5 -12.48 13.47 19.22
C PRO A 5 -13.87 13.83 18.69
N LYS A 6 -14.14 15.12 18.42
CA LYS A 6 -15.39 15.59 17.82
C LYS A 6 -15.61 15.01 16.42
N ILE A 7 -14.58 15.04 15.58
CA ILE A 7 -14.64 14.48 14.21
C ILE A 7 -14.81 12.96 14.26
N ILE A 8 -14.07 12.27 15.13
CA ILE A 8 -14.17 10.82 15.30
C ILE A 8 -15.60 10.41 15.68
N ARG A 9 -16.23 11.12 16.63
CA ARG A 9 -17.65 10.89 17.00
C ARG A 9 -18.58 11.18 15.82
N ALA A 10 -18.39 12.30 15.12
CA ALA A 10 -19.21 12.65 13.96
C ALA A 10 -19.16 11.58 12.85
N VAL A 11 -17.99 10.97 12.59
CA VAL A 11 -17.88 9.86 11.64
C VAL A 11 -18.62 8.63 12.15
N ALA A 12 -18.44 8.26 13.42
CA ALA A 12 -19.15 7.13 14.01
C ALA A 12 -20.67 7.31 14.00
N ASP A 13 -21.16 8.55 14.19
CA ASP A 13 -22.58 8.88 14.10
C ASP A 13 -23.09 8.86 12.65
N LEU A 14 -22.27 9.29 11.68
CA LEU A 14 -22.62 9.39 10.27
C LEU A 14 -22.74 8.01 9.59
N VAL A 15 -21.78 7.11 9.80
CA VAL A 15 -21.70 5.82 9.07
C VAL A 15 -21.64 4.59 9.97
N GLY A 16 -21.67 4.77 11.29
CA GLY A 16 -21.46 3.68 12.25
C GLY A 16 -20.02 3.23 12.35
N THR A 17 -19.76 2.21 13.18
CA THR A 17 -18.46 1.54 13.35
C THR A 17 -18.55 0.07 12.93
N PRO A 18 -17.45 -0.59 12.50
CA PRO A 18 -16.16 0.00 12.14
C PRO A 18 -16.27 0.97 10.96
N ALA A 19 -15.35 1.95 10.86
CA ALA A 19 -15.30 2.88 9.73
C ALA A 19 -13.87 3.39 9.49
N TYR A 20 -13.48 3.57 8.23
CA TYR A 20 -12.25 4.28 7.88
C TYR A 20 -12.50 5.78 7.77
N LEU A 21 -11.52 6.56 8.22
CA LEU A 21 -11.48 8.00 7.97
C LEU A 21 -10.14 8.35 7.33
N TYR A 22 -10.20 8.99 6.17
CA TYR A 22 -9.04 9.54 5.48
C TYR A 22 -9.03 11.06 5.60
N ASN A 23 -7.88 11.65 5.97
CA ASN A 23 -7.73 13.10 6.06
C ASN A 23 -6.94 13.61 4.84
N GLN A 24 -7.64 14.32 3.96
CA GLN A 24 -7.09 14.87 2.72
C GLN A 24 -5.88 15.76 2.97
N LYS A 25 -5.93 16.67 3.94
CA LYS A 25 -4.82 17.57 4.26
C LYS A 25 -3.55 16.82 4.63
N VAL A 26 -3.67 15.73 5.40
CA VAL A 26 -2.51 14.92 5.81
C VAL A 26 -1.93 14.17 4.61
N ILE A 27 -2.78 13.71 3.69
CA ILE A 27 -2.33 13.08 2.42
C ILE A 27 -1.59 14.10 1.56
N GLU A 28 -2.13 15.33 1.43
CA GLU A 28 -1.48 16.42 0.69
C GLU A 28 -0.11 16.79 1.27
N GLU A 29 0.02 16.82 2.61
CA GLU A 29 1.31 17.02 3.27
C GLU A 29 2.32 15.92 2.92
N ASP A 30 1.90 14.65 2.91
CA ASP A 30 2.78 13.52 2.57
C ASP A 30 3.17 13.55 1.07
N VAL A 31 2.29 14.00 0.18
CA VAL A 31 2.60 14.24 -1.24
C VAL A 31 3.61 15.38 -1.39
N TYR A 32 3.42 16.49 -0.65
CA TYR A 32 4.38 17.60 -0.64
C TYR A 32 5.77 17.15 -0.20
N ASP A 33 5.87 16.32 0.85
CA ASP A 33 7.14 15.75 1.31
C ASP A 33 7.78 14.92 0.20
N ALA A 34 7.01 14.03 -0.47
CA ALA A 34 7.52 13.18 -1.55
C ALA A 34 8.00 13.97 -2.78
N ARG A 35 7.44 15.15 -3.03
CA ARG A 35 7.90 16.10 -4.07
C ARG A 35 9.26 16.75 -3.77
N ALA A 36 9.96 16.35 -2.71
CA ALA A 36 11.37 16.68 -2.52
C ALA A 36 12.23 16.32 -3.73
N PHE A 37 11.93 15.18 -4.38
CA PHE A 37 12.62 14.77 -5.60
C PHE A 37 12.37 15.75 -6.76
N GLU A 38 11.16 16.28 -6.91
CA GLU A 38 10.84 17.29 -7.93
C GLU A 38 11.61 18.60 -7.67
N ARG A 39 11.68 19.03 -6.41
CA ARG A 39 12.45 20.24 -6.02
C ARG A 39 13.95 20.12 -6.28
N VAL A 40 14.49 18.91 -6.24
CA VAL A 40 15.92 18.64 -6.44
C VAL A 40 16.27 18.37 -7.92
N PHE A 41 15.46 17.56 -8.63
CA PHE A 41 15.71 17.15 -10.01
C PHE A 41 15.14 18.11 -11.06
N GLY A 42 14.12 18.90 -10.70
CA GLY A 42 13.29 19.67 -11.61
C GLY A 42 12.10 18.87 -12.14
N GLU A 43 10.99 19.57 -12.40
CA GLU A 43 9.72 18.99 -12.84
C GLU A 43 9.87 18.12 -14.11
N GLU A 44 10.67 18.56 -15.07
CA GLU A 44 10.88 17.86 -16.34
C GLU A 44 11.66 16.53 -16.18
N ARG A 45 12.37 16.34 -15.07
CA ARG A 45 13.17 15.12 -14.81
C ARG A 45 12.51 14.17 -13.82
N PHE A 46 11.43 14.55 -13.18
CA PHE A 46 10.82 13.76 -12.11
C PHE A 46 9.39 13.35 -12.44
N THR A 47 9.00 12.16 -12.01
CA THR A 47 7.61 11.69 -11.97
C THR A 47 7.33 11.00 -10.65
N LEU A 48 6.33 11.49 -9.93
CA LEU A 48 5.81 10.85 -8.73
C LEU A 48 4.64 9.93 -9.12
N ARG A 49 4.76 8.63 -8.82
CA ARG A 49 3.68 7.65 -8.99
C ARG A 49 3.14 7.20 -7.64
N TYR A 50 1.86 7.01 -7.57
CA TYR A 50 1.23 6.37 -6.42
C TYR A 50 1.07 4.87 -6.68
N ALA A 51 1.66 4.02 -5.82
CA ALA A 51 1.44 2.56 -5.87
C ALA A 51 0.06 2.24 -5.31
N MET A 52 -0.94 2.13 -6.22
CA MET A 52 -2.36 2.10 -5.85
C MET A 52 -2.80 0.85 -5.08
N LYS A 53 -2.00 -0.23 -5.12
CA LYS A 53 -2.19 -1.41 -4.26
C LYS A 53 -2.24 -1.07 -2.76
N ALA A 54 -1.64 0.06 -2.36
CA ALA A 54 -1.70 0.53 -0.98
C ALA A 54 -3.13 0.89 -0.55
N ASN A 55 -3.88 1.55 -1.43
CA ASN A 55 -5.31 1.82 -1.29
C ASN A 55 -5.87 2.31 -2.62
N SER A 56 -6.76 1.53 -3.23
CA SER A 56 -7.27 1.78 -4.57
C SER A 56 -8.70 2.35 -4.60
N LEU A 57 -9.15 2.96 -3.50
CA LEU A 57 -10.47 3.64 -3.47
C LEU A 57 -10.51 4.78 -4.49
N GLU A 58 -11.58 4.83 -5.29
CA GLU A 58 -11.74 5.79 -6.40
C GLU A 58 -11.52 7.24 -5.96
N ALA A 59 -12.10 7.65 -4.83
CA ALA A 59 -11.96 9.02 -4.32
C ALA A 59 -10.49 9.38 -4.00
N LEU A 60 -9.69 8.41 -3.53
CA LEU A 60 -8.27 8.60 -3.25
C LEU A 60 -7.44 8.62 -4.53
N LEU A 61 -7.78 7.80 -5.51
CA LEU A 61 -7.15 7.83 -6.84
C LEU A 61 -7.38 9.17 -7.53
N ARG A 62 -8.64 9.68 -7.50
CA ARG A 62 -8.98 11.02 -8.00
C ARG A 62 -8.20 12.12 -7.28
N LEU A 63 -8.07 12.02 -5.95
CA LEU A 63 -7.27 12.97 -5.17
C LEU A 63 -5.82 12.98 -5.63
N PHE A 64 -5.16 11.82 -5.77
CA PHE A 64 -3.79 11.74 -6.24
C PHE A 64 -3.63 12.23 -7.68
N ASN A 65 -4.57 11.91 -8.57
CA ASN A 65 -4.57 12.41 -9.94
C ASN A 65 -4.68 13.95 -9.98
N ASN A 66 -5.58 14.54 -9.18
CA ASN A 66 -5.73 15.98 -9.06
C ASN A 66 -4.49 16.68 -8.48
N LEU A 67 -3.72 15.95 -7.67
CA LEU A 67 -2.41 16.39 -7.19
C LEU A 67 -1.29 16.16 -8.22
N GLY A 68 -1.60 15.69 -9.44
CA GLY A 68 -0.64 15.49 -10.53
C GLY A 68 0.25 14.25 -10.38
N LEU A 69 -0.17 13.26 -9.61
CA LEU A 69 0.54 12.00 -9.51
C LEU A 69 0.15 11.05 -10.65
N HIS A 70 1.12 10.33 -11.15
CA HIS A 70 0.89 9.15 -11.98
C HIS A 70 0.60 7.93 -11.09
N ILE A 71 0.21 6.80 -11.70
CA ILE A 71 -0.18 5.59 -10.99
C ILE A 71 0.77 4.43 -11.35
N ASP A 72 1.10 3.61 -10.34
CA ASP A 72 1.63 2.25 -10.51
C ASP A 72 0.51 1.27 -10.14
N SER A 73 0.07 0.48 -11.13
CA SER A 73 -0.95 -0.58 -10.99
C SER A 73 -0.31 -1.95 -10.96
N SER A 74 -0.93 -2.90 -10.25
CA SER A 74 -0.38 -4.24 -9.99
C SER A 74 -1.07 -5.34 -10.79
N ASP A 75 -2.17 -5.03 -11.46
CA ASP A 75 -2.90 -5.93 -12.36
C ASP A 75 -3.86 -5.16 -13.28
N GLY A 76 -4.57 -5.88 -14.18
CA GLY A 76 -5.54 -5.29 -15.09
C GLY A 76 -6.74 -4.66 -14.40
N ASN A 77 -7.20 -5.22 -13.28
CA ASN A 77 -8.33 -4.65 -12.54
C ASN A 77 -7.94 -3.31 -11.89
N GLU A 78 -6.68 -3.15 -11.47
CA GLU A 78 -6.20 -1.85 -10.99
C GLU A 78 -6.08 -0.83 -12.13
N VAL A 79 -5.70 -1.23 -13.34
CA VAL A 79 -5.75 -0.34 -14.53
C VAL A 79 -7.18 0.10 -14.78
N TRP A 80 -8.16 -0.81 -14.76
CA TRP A 80 -9.58 -0.49 -14.89
C TRP A 80 -10.08 0.44 -13.77
N ARG A 81 -9.62 0.26 -12.51
CA ARG A 81 -9.95 1.17 -11.39
C ARG A 81 -9.36 2.57 -11.61
N ALA A 82 -8.15 2.68 -12.15
CA ALA A 82 -7.55 3.96 -12.51
C ALA A 82 -8.39 4.68 -13.59
N GLU A 83 -8.84 3.96 -14.61
CA GLU A 83 -9.73 4.47 -15.65
C GLU A 83 -11.06 4.98 -15.05
N ARG A 84 -11.69 4.21 -14.16
CA ARG A 84 -12.91 4.66 -13.44
C ARG A 84 -12.69 5.93 -12.62
N ALA A 85 -11.47 6.17 -12.15
CA ALA A 85 -11.09 7.39 -11.46
C ALA A 85 -10.74 8.55 -12.40
N ASP A 86 -11.06 8.44 -13.71
CA ASP A 86 -10.76 9.40 -14.77
C ASP A 86 -9.26 9.70 -14.93
N ILE A 87 -8.40 8.69 -14.69
CA ILE A 87 -6.96 8.79 -14.89
C ILE A 87 -6.63 8.37 -16.31
N GLU A 88 -5.91 9.23 -17.03
CA GLU A 88 -5.41 8.89 -18.37
C GLU A 88 -4.47 7.68 -18.32
N LEU A 89 -4.68 6.69 -19.20
CA LEU A 89 -3.86 5.48 -19.19
C LEU A 89 -2.38 5.73 -19.48
N SER A 90 -2.04 6.81 -20.18
CA SER A 90 -0.65 7.27 -20.34
C SER A 90 0.05 7.59 -19.02
N HIS A 91 -0.69 7.88 -17.96
CA HIS A 91 -0.17 8.08 -16.61
C HIS A 91 -0.06 6.77 -15.81
N VAL A 92 -0.54 5.65 -16.34
CA VAL A 92 -0.53 4.35 -15.66
C VAL A 92 0.68 3.51 -16.11
N LEU A 93 1.45 3.01 -15.15
CA LEU A 93 2.46 1.97 -15.32
C LEU A 93 1.88 0.66 -14.79
N LEU A 94 1.86 -0.39 -15.61
CA LEU A 94 1.40 -1.72 -15.18
C LEU A 94 2.58 -2.59 -14.79
N THR A 95 2.74 -2.81 -13.48
CA THR A 95 3.79 -3.64 -12.88
C THR A 95 3.17 -4.88 -12.23
N CYS A 96 3.04 -5.97 -12.97
CA CYS A 96 2.31 -7.16 -12.52
C CYS A 96 3.14 -8.45 -12.62
N GLN A 97 2.66 -9.53 -11.97
CA GLN A 97 3.20 -10.89 -12.11
C GLN A 97 2.57 -11.62 -13.29
N ILE A 98 1.31 -11.32 -13.56
CA ILE A 98 0.53 -11.91 -14.65
C ILE A 98 -0.08 -10.75 -15.43
N LEU A 99 0.22 -10.68 -16.72
CA LEU A 99 -0.36 -9.67 -17.61
C LEU A 99 -1.87 -9.95 -17.81
N PRO A 100 -2.68 -8.91 -18.07
CA PRO A 100 -4.07 -9.07 -18.46
C PRO A 100 -4.23 -9.99 -19.69
N PRO A 101 -5.44 -10.49 -19.96
CA PRO A 101 -5.74 -11.16 -21.22
C PRO A 101 -5.29 -10.34 -22.42
N GLN A 102 -4.87 -11.02 -23.49
CA GLN A 102 -4.21 -10.40 -24.65
C GLN A 102 -4.99 -9.23 -25.28
N GLU A 103 -6.30 -9.37 -25.38
CA GLU A 103 -7.17 -8.32 -25.97
C GLU A 103 -7.23 -7.07 -25.06
N GLU A 104 -7.33 -7.28 -23.76
CA GLU A 104 -7.35 -6.21 -22.76
C GLU A 104 -6.00 -5.51 -22.68
N LEU A 105 -4.89 -6.27 -22.70
CA LEU A 105 -3.54 -5.71 -22.72
C LEU A 105 -3.32 -4.84 -23.97
N ALA A 106 -3.78 -5.30 -25.13
CA ALA A 106 -3.68 -4.57 -26.40
C ALA A 106 -4.50 -3.26 -26.36
N ASP A 107 -5.71 -3.28 -25.81
CA ASP A 107 -6.52 -2.08 -25.62
C ASP A 107 -5.81 -1.06 -24.71
N TYR A 108 -5.34 -1.49 -23.56
CA TYR A 108 -4.62 -0.63 -22.61
C TYR A 108 -3.36 -0.02 -23.21
N ILE A 109 -2.55 -0.81 -23.92
CA ILE A 109 -1.33 -0.32 -24.59
C ILE A 109 -1.69 0.69 -25.70
N THR A 110 -2.72 0.41 -26.51
CA THR A 110 -3.17 1.31 -27.57
C THR A 110 -3.63 2.66 -27.04
N ARG A 111 -4.18 2.67 -25.82
CA ARG A 111 -4.63 3.86 -25.11
C ARG A 111 -3.54 4.52 -24.26
N GLY A 112 -2.29 4.07 -24.38
CA GLY A 112 -1.10 4.72 -23.83
C GLY A 112 -0.60 4.17 -22.50
N MET A 113 -1.21 3.11 -21.94
CA MET A 113 -0.71 2.47 -20.73
C MET A 113 0.72 1.98 -20.94
N ASN A 114 1.57 2.18 -19.93
CA ASN A 114 2.97 1.80 -19.96
C ASN A 114 3.15 0.37 -19.42
N PRO A 115 3.52 -0.62 -20.25
CA PRO A 115 3.74 -1.98 -19.78
C PRO A 115 5.11 -2.13 -19.14
N ASN A 116 5.19 -2.89 -18.03
CA ASN A 116 6.42 -3.24 -17.34
C ASN A 116 6.63 -4.75 -17.35
N ALA A 117 7.60 -5.22 -18.14
CA ALA A 117 7.95 -6.64 -18.21
C ALA A 117 8.71 -7.05 -16.95
N GLY A 118 8.11 -7.93 -16.14
CA GLY A 118 8.71 -8.52 -14.95
C GLY A 118 9.24 -9.95 -15.16
N HIS A 119 8.96 -10.55 -16.31
CA HIS A 119 9.41 -11.88 -16.74
C HIS A 119 9.76 -11.87 -18.21
N LEU A 120 10.61 -12.79 -18.66
CA LEU A 120 11.00 -12.88 -20.08
C LEU A 120 9.79 -13.10 -20.99
N ASP A 121 8.84 -13.96 -20.61
CA ASP A 121 7.61 -14.24 -21.37
C ASP A 121 6.70 -13.02 -21.52
N HIS A 122 6.84 -12.00 -20.66
CA HIS A 122 6.09 -10.76 -20.81
C HIS A 122 6.50 -10.00 -22.07
N LEU A 123 7.77 -10.16 -22.52
CA LEU A 123 8.26 -9.50 -23.73
C LEU A 123 7.46 -9.93 -24.96
N GLU A 124 7.24 -11.23 -25.12
CA GLU A 124 6.43 -11.79 -26.23
C GLU A 124 4.97 -11.35 -26.14
N GLN A 125 4.38 -11.39 -24.94
CA GLN A 125 2.98 -10.98 -24.74
C GLN A 125 2.78 -9.49 -25.01
N ILE A 126 3.68 -8.63 -24.54
CA ILE A 126 3.63 -7.18 -24.79
C ILE A 126 3.82 -6.87 -26.27
N ALA A 127 4.77 -7.53 -26.94
CA ALA A 127 4.97 -7.36 -28.38
C ALA A 127 3.76 -7.79 -29.19
N ALA A 128 3.16 -8.95 -28.86
CA ALA A 128 1.93 -9.43 -29.48
C ALA A 128 0.73 -8.49 -29.24
N ALA A 129 0.71 -7.77 -28.11
CA ALA A 129 -0.29 -6.74 -27.82
C ALA A 129 -0.03 -5.38 -28.50
N GLY A 130 1.02 -5.29 -29.36
CA GLY A 130 1.37 -4.06 -30.08
C GLY A 130 2.26 -3.09 -29.31
N GLY A 131 2.81 -3.53 -28.17
CA GLY A 131 3.78 -2.73 -27.39
C GLY A 131 5.05 -2.47 -28.20
N LYS A 132 5.64 -1.28 -27.98
CA LYS A 132 6.91 -0.87 -28.63
C LYS A 132 7.89 -0.32 -27.63
N ASP A 133 7.48 0.67 -26.86
CA ASP A 133 8.24 1.25 -25.78
C ASP A 133 7.84 0.60 -24.48
N ILE A 134 8.80 -0.03 -23.80
CA ILE A 134 8.52 -0.83 -22.60
C ILE A 134 9.38 -0.43 -21.41
N THR A 135 8.89 -0.74 -20.24
CA THR A 135 9.66 -0.81 -19.01
C THR A 135 10.10 -2.26 -18.81
N VAL A 136 11.29 -2.48 -18.25
CA VAL A 136 11.71 -3.78 -17.74
C VAL A 136 12.01 -3.69 -16.26
N ARG A 137 11.43 -4.60 -15.47
CA ARG A 137 11.72 -4.72 -14.05
C ARG A 137 12.86 -5.70 -13.83
N ILE A 138 13.94 -5.20 -13.23
CA ILE A 138 15.12 -6.01 -12.95
C ILE A 138 15.30 -6.15 -11.44
N ASN A 139 15.59 -7.38 -11.01
CA ASN A 139 15.97 -7.72 -9.66
C ASN A 139 17.51 -7.71 -9.59
N PHE A 140 18.06 -6.68 -8.96
CA PHE A 140 19.50 -6.50 -8.80
C PHE A 140 20.08 -7.19 -7.55
N GLY A 141 19.33 -8.07 -6.89
CA GLY A 141 19.78 -8.76 -5.69
C GLY A 141 19.59 -7.99 -4.38
N GLU A 142 19.17 -6.73 -4.45
CA GLU A 142 18.90 -5.89 -3.30
C GLU A 142 17.43 -6.00 -2.86
N GLY A 143 17.21 -6.21 -1.55
CA GLY A 143 15.87 -6.29 -0.98
C GLY A 143 15.82 -5.76 0.45
N SER A 144 14.75 -5.06 0.79
CA SER A 144 14.52 -4.49 2.12
C SER A 144 13.05 -4.48 2.46
N GLY A 145 12.68 -5.19 3.51
CA GLY A 145 11.32 -5.23 4.06
C GLY A 145 11.34 -5.43 5.57
N GLY A 146 10.23 -5.15 6.24
CA GLY A 146 10.07 -5.39 7.67
C GLY A 146 10.08 -6.89 8.04
N THR A 147 9.69 -7.73 7.08
CA THR A 147 9.70 -9.20 7.16
C THR A 147 10.06 -9.76 5.79
N PRO A 148 10.45 -11.06 5.66
CA PRO A 148 10.64 -11.70 4.35
C PRO A 148 9.42 -11.56 3.42
N LYS A 149 8.20 -11.57 3.96
CA LYS A 149 6.94 -11.41 3.19
C LYS A 149 6.77 -10.03 2.56
N THR A 150 7.48 -9.02 3.03
CA THR A 150 7.41 -7.63 2.53
C THR A 150 8.68 -7.19 1.80
N THR A 151 9.59 -8.13 1.53
CA THR A 151 10.80 -7.94 0.74
C THR A 151 10.53 -8.41 -0.69
N THR A 152 10.61 -7.50 -1.68
CA THR A 152 10.25 -7.77 -3.09
C THR A 152 11.44 -7.62 -4.05
N GLY A 153 12.66 -7.66 -3.51
CA GLY A 153 13.93 -7.74 -4.22
C GLY A 153 14.83 -8.82 -3.59
N GLY A 154 15.95 -9.14 -4.22
CA GLY A 154 16.88 -10.17 -3.76
C GLY A 154 16.47 -11.60 -4.14
N TYR A 155 17.28 -12.59 -3.74
CA TYR A 155 17.12 -14.01 -4.13
C TYR A 155 15.79 -14.65 -3.73
N GLY A 156 15.20 -14.24 -2.63
CA GLY A 156 13.93 -14.81 -2.14
C GLY A 156 12.69 -14.23 -2.81
N SER A 157 12.84 -13.31 -3.75
CA SER A 157 11.75 -12.62 -4.42
C SER A 157 11.47 -13.24 -5.80
N SER A 158 10.20 -13.46 -6.10
CA SER A 158 9.73 -13.89 -7.43
C SER A 158 9.58 -12.72 -8.41
N PHE A 159 9.87 -11.48 -7.99
CA PHE A 159 9.60 -10.29 -8.78
C PHE A 159 10.82 -9.82 -9.56
N GLY A 160 10.58 -9.52 -10.85
CA GLY A 160 11.57 -8.96 -11.76
C GLY A 160 12.53 -10.01 -12.33
N MET A 161 13.02 -9.74 -13.54
CA MET A 161 14.03 -10.55 -14.20
C MET A 161 15.37 -10.39 -13.48
N TRP A 162 16.12 -11.49 -13.36
CA TRP A 162 17.38 -11.45 -12.62
C TRP A 162 18.46 -10.69 -13.43
N HIS A 163 19.28 -9.91 -12.77
CA HIS A 163 20.25 -9.02 -13.44
C HIS A 163 21.20 -9.74 -14.40
N THR A 164 21.47 -11.04 -14.23
CA THR A 164 22.30 -11.82 -15.18
C THR A 164 21.55 -12.15 -16.48
N GLU A 165 20.23 -11.98 -16.53
CA GLU A 165 19.40 -12.16 -17.72
C GLU A 165 19.42 -10.93 -18.66
N ILE A 166 20.08 -9.83 -18.29
CA ILE A 166 20.16 -8.61 -19.10
C ILE A 166 20.54 -8.88 -20.56
N PRO A 167 21.55 -9.71 -20.89
CA PRO A 167 21.87 -10.02 -22.29
C PRO A 167 20.69 -10.65 -23.05
N GLU A 168 19.97 -11.57 -22.43
CA GLU A 168 18.78 -12.23 -23.00
C GLU A 168 17.61 -11.25 -23.17
N ILE A 169 17.38 -10.38 -22.17
CA ILE A 169 16.36 -9.31 -22.25
C ILE A 169 16.61 -8.44 -23.50
N LEU A 170 17.86 -8.01 -23.70
CA LEU A 170 18.24 -7.16 -24.85
C LEU A 170 18.09 -7.88 -26.18
N GLU A 171 18.49 -9.15 -26.26
CA GLU A 171 18.37 -9.98 -27.46
C GLU A 171 16.89 -10.17 -27.84
N ARG A 172 16.06 -10.64 -26.90
CA ARG A 172 14.63 -10.86 -27.12
C ARG A 172 13.90 -9.55 -27.45
N SER A 173 14.15 -8.49 -26.71
CA SER A 173 13.52 -7.19 -26.97
C SER A 173 13.82 -6.72 -28.40
N ARG A 174 15.07 -6.84 -28.86
CA ARG A 174 15.47 -6.49 -30.22
C ARG A 174 14.78 -7.37 -31.28
N ALA A 175 14.74 -8.69 -31.05
CA ALA A 175 14.09 -9.64 -31.95
C ALA A 175 12.60 -9.38 -32.10
N LEU A 176 11.93 -8.92 -31.03
CA LEU A 176 10.50 -8.59 -30.98
C LEU A 176 10.18 -7.15 -31.42
N GLY A 177 11.21 -6.34 -31.74
CA GLY A 177 11.03 -4.92 -32.09
C GLY A 177 10.60 -4.04 -30.90
N LEU A 178 10.89 -4.48 -29.68
CA LEU A 178 10.63 -3.74 -28.44
C LEU A 178 11.84 -2.83 -28.15
N ARG A 179 11.54 -1.63 -27.65
CA ARG A 179 12.53 -0.67 -27.19
C ARG A 179 12.40 -0.50 -25.67
N VAL A 180 13.44 -0.83 -24.94
CA VAL A 180 13.47 -0.65 -23.48
C VAL A 180 13.79 0.81 -23.19
N VAL A 181 12.79 1.59 -22.78
CA VAL A 181 12.92 3.03 -22.52
C VAL A 181 12.99 3.39 -21.05
N ARG A 182 12.62 2.45 -20.17
CA ARG A 182 12.64 2.63 -18.72
C ARG A 182 13.16 1.37 -18.03
N LEU A 183 14.06 1.54 -17.05
CA LEU A 183 14.41 0.49 -16.09
C LEU A 183 13.62 0.69 -14.81
N HIS A 184 13.13 -0.39 -14.25
CA HIS A 184 12.43 -0.41 -12.96
C HIS A 184 13.11 -1.39 -12.01
N SER A 185 13.21 -1.00 -10.73
CA SER A 185 13.58 -1.90 -9.64
C SER A 185 12.81 -1.53 -8.38
N HIS A 186 12.44 -2.53 -7.59
CA HIS A 186 11.73 -2.31 -6.33
C HIS A 186 12.25 -3.25 -5.24
N ILE A 187 12.72 -2.68 -4.13
CA ILE A 187 13.38 -3.41 -3.04
C ILE A 187 12.41 -4.01 -2.01
N GLY A 188 11.17 -3.56 -1.98
CA GLY A 188 10.16 -3.94 -0.99
C GLY A 188 9.65 -2.77 -0.16
N SER A 189 9.10 -3.06 1.02
CA SER A 189 8.46 -2.03 1.86
C SER A 189 9.43 -1.03 2.51
N GLY A 190 10.73 -1.23 2.33
CA GLY A 190 11.79 -0.37 2.85
C GLY A 190 11.88 -0.38 4.38
N SER A 191 12.95 -0.97 4.92
CA SER A 191 13.27 -0.89 6.35
C SER A 191 14.65 -0.28 6.59
N ASP A 192 15.49 -0.27 5.54
CA ASP A 192 16.84 0.26 5.56
C ASP A 192 17.05 1.22 4.37
N PRO A 193 17.20 2.54 4.60
CA PRO A 193 17.48 3.52 3.55
C PRO A 193 18.75 3.24 2.76
N GLN A 194 19.76 2.58 3.36
CA GLN A 194 21.02 2.26 2.68
C GLN A 194 20.82 1.22 1.56
N VAL A 195 19.87 0.28 1.73
CA VAL A 195 19.52 -0.66 0.65
C VAL A 195 18.94 0.09 -0.55
N TRP A 196 18.06 1.06 -0.31
CA TRP A 196 17.50 1.89 -1.37
C TRP A 196 18.59 2.68 -2.11
N LYS A 197 19.50 3.33 -1.37
CA LYS A 197 20.63 4.09 -1.93
C LYS A 197 21.57 3.20 -2.77
N ARG A 198 21.84 1.97 -2.30
CA ARG A 198 22.64 1.00 -3.09
C ARG A 198 21.95 0.60 -4.37
N ASN A 199 20.63 0.32 -4.31
CA ASN A 199 19.85 -0.06 -5.48
C ASN A 199 19.90 1.02 -6.57
N VAL A 200 19.84 2.31 -6.20
CA VAL A 200 19.98 3.44 -7.15
C VAL A 200 21.31 3.38 -7.89
N ARG A 201 22.42 3.17 -7.17
CA ARG A 201 23.75 3.08 -7.79
C ARG A 201 23.87 1.89 -8.75
N ILE A 202 23.39 0.72 -8.31
CA ILE A 202 23.40 -0.49 -9.15
C ILE A 202 22.55 -0.29 -10.41
N MET A 203 21.39 0.34 -10.33
CA MET A 203 20.58 0.63 -11.51
C MET A 203 21.30 1.54 -12.49
N LEU A 204 22.03 2.56 -12.03
CA LEU A 204 22.81 3.46 -12.88
C LEU A 204 23.99 2.73 -13.54
N GLU A 205 24.66 1.82 -12.84
CA GLU A 205 25.73 0.99 -13.39
C GLU A 205 25.24 0.11 -14.54
N HIS A 206 24.02 -0.40 -14.46
CA HIS A 206 23.43 -1.26 -15.49
C HIS A 206 22.71 -0.48 -16.61
N ALA A 207 22.45 0.82 -16.41
CA ALA A 207 21.77 1.65 -17.42
C ALA A 207 22.55 1.77 -18.74
N ASP A 208 23.87 1.61 -18.70
CA ASP A 208 24.72 1.67 -19.89
C ASP A 208 24.46 0.50 -20.86
N ALA A 209 23.97 -0.65 -20.37
CA ALA A 209 23.60 -1.78 -21.21
C ALA A 209 22.35 -1.51 -22.06
N PHE A 210 21.54 -0.50 -21.70
CA PHE A 210 20.27 -0.17 -22.34
C PHE A 210 20.36 1.21 -23.01
N PRO A 211 20.70 1.27 -24.31
CA PRO A 211 20.97 2.54 -25.00
C PRO A 211 19.76 3.47 -25.09
N ASP A 212 18.54 2.91 -25.19
CA ASP A 212 17.29 3.68 -25.33
C ASP A 212 16.68 4.10 -23.98
N VAL A 213 17.22 3.62 -22.85
CA VAL A 213 16.70 3.98 -21.53
C VAL A 213 16.99 5.45 -21.25
N HIS A 214 15.93 6.19 -20.98
CA HIS A 214 15.98 7.60 -20.58
C HIS A 214 15.36 7.84 -19.19
N THR A 215 14.78 6.81 -18.56
CA THR A 215 14.10 6.92 -17.26
C THR A 215 14.50 5.75 -16.36
N LEU A 216 14.83 6.05 -15.11
CA LEU A 216 14.96 5.05 -14.04
C LEU A 216 13.78 5.19 -13.06
N ASN A 217 13.02 4.12 -12.92
CA ASN A 217 11.99 4.01 -11.92
C ASN A 217 12.55 3.24 -10.71
N LEU A 218 12.72 3.93 -9.61
CA LEU A 218 13.38 3.41 -8.41
C LEU A 218 12.40 2.67 -7.48
N GLY A 219 11.15 2.50 -7.93
CA GLY A 219 10.09 1.84 -7.16
C GLY A 219 9.73 2.59 -5.88
N GLY A 220 9.18 1.84 -4.93
CA GLY A 220 8.86 2.34 -3.61
C GLY A 220 9.95 2.00 -2.58
N GLY A 221 9.49 1.68 -1.35
CA GLY A 221 10.41 1.37 -0.26
C GLY A 221 10.68 2.55 0.66
N PHE A 222 9.87 3.61 0.55
CA PHE A 222 9.93 4.78 1.42
C PHE A 222 9.12 4.50 2.69
N LYS A 223 9.83 4.36 3.82
CA LYS A 223 9.21 4.03 5.10
C LYS A 223 8.52 5.25 5.72
N ARG A 224 7.28 5.06 6.17
CA ARG A 224 6.58 5.95 7.09
C ARG A 224 6.50 5.28 8.46
N SER A 225 6.96 5.96 9.50
CA SER A 225 6.91 5.48 10.88
C SER A 225 5.46 5.30 11.34
N ARG A 226 5.16 4.15 11.94
CA ARG A 226 3.88 3.82 12.59
C ARG A 226 4.02 3.60 14.09
N TRP A 227 5.24 3.67 14.59
CA TRP A 227 5.56 3.42 15.99
C TRP A 227 6.74 4.26 16.44
N HIS A 228 6.79 4.59 17.72
CA HIS A 228 7.82 5.46 18.30
C HIS A 228 9.27 4.97 18.14
N ASP A 229 9.49 3.67 17.93
CA ASP A 229 10.83 3.09 17.67
C ASP A 229 11.16 2.97 16.17
N GLU A 230 10.34 3.53 15.32
CA GLU A 230 10.54 3.56 13.87
C GLU A 230 10.92 4.98 13.42
N LYS A 231 11.66 5.07 12.33
CA LYS A 231 12.00 6.35 11.70
C LYS A 231 11.27 6.47 10.36
N THR A 232 10.71 7.64 10.11
CA THR A 232 10.25 8.03 8.77
C THR A 232 11.48 8.33 7.92
N MET A 233 11.44 7.91 6.65
CA MET A 233 12.49 8.20 5.69
C MET A 233 12.45 9.69 5.33
N ASP A 234 13.60 10.34 5.34
CA ASP A 234 13.74 11.73 4.94
C ASP A 234 13.79 11.82 3.41
N MET A 235 12.72 12.38 2.81
CA MET A 235 12.59 12.47 1.35
C MET A 235 13.56 13.48 0.75
N GLU A 236 13.92 14.56 1.48
CA GLU A 236 14.89 15.54 1.05
C GLU A 236 16.31 14.95 1.01
N GLU A 237 16.67 14.17 2.06
CA GLU A 237 17.96 13.46 2.10
C GLU A 237 18.04 12.46 0.95
N CYS A 238 16.99 11.65 0.76
CA CYS A 238 16.94 10.66 -0.32
C CYS A 238 17.03 11.30 -1.71
N ALA A 239 16.36 12.43 -1.92
CA ALA A 239 16.39 13.14 -3.20
C ALA A 239 17.79 13.70 -3.49
N ARG A 240 18.45 14.31 -2.50
CA ARG A 240 19.82 14.81 -2.66
C ARG A 240 20.81 13.70 -2.95
N ASP A 241 20.76 12.61 -2.18
CA ASP A 241 21.65 11.46 -2.38
C ASP A 241 21.46 10.84 -3.78
N ALA A 242 20.21 10.72 -4.25
CA ALA A 242 19.93 10.24 -5.59
C ALA A 242 20.47 11.23 -6.65
N TYR A 243 20.27 12.52 -6.46
CA TYR A 243 20.73 13.55 -7.39
C TYR A 243 22.24 13.51 -7.58
N GLU A 244 23.02 13.41 -6.52
CA GLU A 244 24.48 13.33 -6.58
C GLU A 244 24.96 12.18 -7.47
N VAL A 245 24.37 10.99 -7.33
CA VAL A 245 24.78 9.83 -8.15
C VAL A 245 24.28 9.91 -9.59
N PHE A 246 23.11 10.55 -9.83
CA PHE A 246 22.61 10.82 -11.18
C PHE A 246 23.46 11.84 -11.92
N GLU A 247 23.92 12.91 -11.26
CA GLU A 247 24.83 13.90 -11.87
C GLU A 247 26.20 13.29 -12.17
N ALA A 248 26.77 12.50 -11.25
CA ALA A 248 28.01 11.78 -11.50
C ALA A 248 27.90 10.79 -12.68
N TYR A 249 26.73 10.14 -12.81
CA TYR A 249 26.43 9.29 -13.98
C TYR A 249 26.36 10.13 -15.27
N GLN A 250 25.67 11.27 -15.25
CA GLN A 250 25.54 12.18 -16.39
C GLN A 250 26.92 12.70 -16.84
N GLU A 251 27.78 13.12 -15.91
CA GLU A 251 29.15 13.59 -16.20
C GLU A 251 29.97 12.49 -16.85
N ARG A 252 29.86 11.24 -16.39
CA ARG A 252 30.60 10.10 -16.95
C ARG A 252 30.09 9.63 -18.30
N SER A 253 28.78 9.55 -18.47
CA SER A 253 28.14 8.90 -19.63
C SER A 253 27.66 9.88 -20.72
N GLY A 254 27.51 11.16 -20.38
CA GLY A 254 26.80 12.17 -21.20
C GLY A 254 25.29 12.00 -21.28
N ARG A 255 24.70 11.02 -20.55
CA ARG A 255 23.28 10.72 -20.60
C ARG A 255 22.55 11.36 -19.41
N ARG A 256 21.55 12.18 -19.69
CA ARG A 256 20.70 12.81 -18.70
C ARG A 256 19.42 12.00 -18.50
N LEU A 257 19.36 11.20 -17.43
CA LEU A 257 18.24 10.34 -17.13
C LEU A 257 17.17 11.06 -16.30
N ARG A 258 15.90 10.68 -16.51
CA ARG A 258 14.76 11.03 -15.68
C ARG A 258 14.68 10.05 -14.50
N ILE A 259 14.01 10.47 -13.44
CA ILE A 259 13.78 9.65 -12.24
C ILE A 259 12.27 9.51 -11.97
N GLU A 260 11.84 8.31 -11.60
CA GLU A 260 10.50 8.04 -11.10
C GLU A 260 10.60 7.33 -9.75
N ILE A 261 9.64 7.57 -8.86
CA ILE A 261 9.45 6.84 -7.60
C ILE A 261 7.99 6.45 -7.42
N GLU A 262 7.75 5.35 -6.67
CA GLU A 262 6.43 4.72 -6.48
C GLU A 262 6.08 4.54 -5.00
N PRO A 263 6.08 5.58 -4.16
CA PRO A 263 5.66 5.45 -2.79
C PRO A 263 4.17 5.09 -2.69
N GLY A 264 3.85 4.02 -1.94
CA GLY A 264 2.47 3.68 -1.56
C GLY A 264 2.24 4.05 -0.09
N THR A 265 2.85 3.29 0.83
CA THR A 265 2.73 3.51 2.29
C THR A 265 3.00 4.95 2.69
N TYR A 266 4.07 5.55 2.14
CA TYR A 266 4.50 6.90 2.52
C TYR A 266 3.40 7.94 2.31
N LEU A 267 2.69 7.86 1.19
CA LEU A 267 1.72 8.87 0.77
C LEU A 267 0.38 8.80 1.51
N ILE A 268 0.00 7.63 2.07
CA ILE A 268 -1.37 7.49 2.56
C ILE A 268 -1.48 6.86 3.95
N ALA A 269 -0.47 6.14 4.45
CA ALA A 269 -0.62 5.42 5.72
C ALA A 269 -1.03 6.33 6.86
N ARG A 270 -0.32 7.45 7.05
CA ARG A 270 -0.59 8.44 8.10
C ARG A 270 -1.93 9.15 7.92
N GLY A 271 -2.37 9.30 6.66
CA GLY A 271 -3.63 9.95 6.29
C GLY A 271 -4.88 9.17 6.68
N GLY A 272 -4.78 7.90 7.06
CA GLY A 272 -5.92 7.05 7.40
C GLY A 272 -5.95 6.58 8.85
N ILE A 273 -7.14 6.54 9.43
CA ILE A 273 -7.44 5.91 10.72
C ILE A 273 -8.64 4.97 10.58
N LEU A 274 -8.66 3.95 11.42
CA LEU A 274 -9.79 3.03 11.57
C LEU A 274 -10.46 3.29 12.92
N ILE A 275 -11.75 3.57 12.90
CA ILE A 275 -12.58 3.91 14.05
C ILE A 275 -13.44 2.71 14.38
N GLY A 276 -13.36 2.25 15.61
CA GLY A 276 -14.19 1.19 16.15
C GLY A 276 -14.86 1.58 17.46
N ARG A 277 -15.68 0.68 17.96
CA ARG A 277 -16.41 0.81 19.22
C ARG A 277 -16.03 -0.31 20.17
N VAL A 278 -15.91 0.01 21.45
CA VAL A 278 -15.75 -0.98 22.52
C VAL A 278 -17.10 -1.62 22.82
N HIS A 279 -17.19 -2.93 22.68
CA HIS A 279 -18.37 -3.72 23.00
C HIS A 279 -18.32 -4.30 24.40
N HIS A 280 -17.14 -4.77 24.82
CA HIS A 280 -16.94 -5.35 26.13
C HIS A 280 -15.55 -5.01 26.68
N PHE A 281 -15.49 -4.86 28.00
CA PHE A 281 -14.24 -4.90 28.77
C PHE A 281 -14.35 -6.07 29.76
N ARG A 282 -13.39 -6.99 29.69
CA ARG A 282 -13.32 -8.16 30.58
C ARG A 282 -12.10 -8.06 31.47
N HIS A 283 -12.33 -8.13 32.75
CA HIS A 283 -11.30 -8.36 33.75
C HIS A 283 -11.26 -9.85 34.14
N LYS A 284 -10.07 -10.45 34.13
CA LYS A 284 -9.83 -11.80 34.64
C LYS A 284 -8.63 -11.74 35.54
N HIS A 285 -8.76 -12.26 36.76
CA HIS A 285 -7.67 -12.48 37.68
C HIS A 285 -7.26 -13.94 37.64
N ASP A 286 -5.96 -14.22 37.45
CA ASP A 286 -5.39 -15.54 37.54
C ASP A 286 -4.83 -15.72 38.97
N PRO A 287 -5.50 -16.54 39.81
CA PRO A 287 -5.11 -16.70 41.19
C PRO A 287 -3.77 -17.46 41.38
N ASP A 288 -3.37 -18.27 40.37
CA ASP A 288 -2.19 -19.09 40.46
C ASP A 288 -0.89 -18.28 40.26
N ASN A 289 -0.94 -17.24 39.44
CA ASN A 289 0.21 -16.38 39.16
C ASN A 289 0.03 -14.92 39.59
N GLY A 290 -1.14 -14.55 40.11
CA GLY A 290 -1.48 -13.19 40.58
C GLY A 290 -1.54 -12.16 39.44
N ILE A 291 -1.76 -12.58 38.21
CA ILE A 291 -1.77 -11.71 37.03
C ILE A 291 -3.19 -11.39 36.60
N ASP A 292 -3.43 -10.11 36.32
CA ASP A 292 -4.69 -9.66 35.72
C ASP A 292 -4.60 -9.73 34.19
N TYR A 293 -5.57 -10.39 33.57
CA TYR A 293 -5.75 -10.48 32.11
C TYR A 293 -6.98 -9.68 31.69
N ASN A 294 -6.76 -8.43 31.33
CA ASN A 294 -7.83 -7.56 30.83
C ASN A 294 -7.93 -7.67 29.30
N HIS A 295 -9.14 -7.75 28.77
CA HIS A 295 -9.43 -7.79 27.35
C HIS A 295 -10.45 -6.71 26.99
N THR A 296 -10.12 -5.89 26.01
CA THR A 296 -11.02 -4.93 25.37
C THR A 296 -11.46 -5.53 24.04
N ILE A 297 -12.75 -5.86 23.94
CA ILE A 297 -13.34 -6.43 22.73
C ILE A 297 -13.98 -5.31 21.93
N THR A 298 -13.59 -5.18 20.67
CA THR A 298 -14.01 -4.11 19.77
C THR A 298 -14.64 -4.67 18.50
N ASP A 299 -15.27 -3.83 17.69
CA ASP A 299 -15.78 -4.17 16.35
C ASP A 299 -14.75 -3.91 15.23
N ILE A 300 -13.53 -3.55 15.57
CA ILE A 300 -12.40 -3.54 14.62
C ILE A 300 -11.47 -4.71 14.91
N GLY A 301 -10.99 -5.34 13.85
CA GLY A 301 -10.17 -6.54 13.96
C GLY A 301 -9.41 -6.87 12.69
N MET A 302 -9.14 -8.15 12.49
CA MET A 302 -8.46 -8.64 11.31
C MET A 302 -9.26 -8.41 10.02
N THR A 303 -10.56 -8.31 10.12
CA THR A 303 -11.47 -8.07 8.99
C THR A 303 -11.36 -6.65 8.42
N GLU A 304 -10.76 -5.72 9.16
CA GLU A 304 -10.43 -4.38 8.67
C GLU A 304 -8.92 -4.17 8.56
N ASN A 305 -8.10 -4.85 9.37
CA ASN A 305 -6.64 -4.72 9.31
C ASN A 305 -5.91 -6.06 9.51
N ALA A 306 -5.84 -6.83 8.44
CA ALA A 306 -5.13 -8.10 8.43
C ALA A 306 -3.61 -8.00 8.69
N ARG A 307 -3.02 -6.81 8.53
CA ARG A 307 -1.57 -6.61 8.70
C ARG A 307 -1.08 -6.97 10.10
N VAL A 308 -1.93 -6.80 11.12
CA VAL A 308 -1.59 -7.12 12.50
C VAL A 308 -1.38 -8.63 12.64
N CYS A 309 -2.34 -9.44 12.20
CA CYS A 309 -2.26 -10.90 12.27
C CYS A 309 -1.31 -11.53 11.24
N MET A 310 -1.11 -10.90 10.07
CA MET A 310 -0.24 -11.44 9.01
C MET A 310 1.25 -11.15 9.22
N TYR A 311 1.57 -9.95 9.73
CA TYR A 311 2.94 -9.42 9.75
C TYR A 311 3.42 -9.04 11.16
N GLY A 312 2.57 -9.10 12.18
CA GLY A 312 2.87 -8.49 13.48
C GLY A 312 3.06 -6.98 13.37
N ALA A 313 2.30 -6.33 12.46
CA ALA A 313 2.35 -4.88 12.30
C ALA A 313 1.78 -4.19 13.54
N ARG A 314 2.48 -3.15 14.02
CA ARG A 314 2.02 -2.37 15.17
C ARG A 314 1.37 -1.08 14.69
N HIS A 315 0.22 -0.78 15.26
CA HIS A 315 -0.50 0.47 15.07
C HIS A 315 -0.80 1.07 16.45
N HIS A 316 -0.69 2.39 16.60
CA HIS A 316 -1.12 3.05 17.81
C HIS A 316 -2.63 2.95 17.96
N LEU A 317 -3.06 2.70 19.20
CA LEU A 317 -4.46 2.69 19.58
C LEU A 317 -4.73 3.85 20.54
N THR A 318 -5.79 4.61 20.27
CA THR A 318 -6.25 5.69 21.13
C THR A 318 -7.71 5.46 21.50
N LEU A 319 -7.98 5.40 22.79
CA LEU A 319 -9.35 5.40 23.28
C LEU A 319 -9.92 6.83 23.23
N VAL A 320 -11.13 6.97 22.75
CA VAL A 320 -11.92 8.22 22.79
C VAL A 320 -13.08 7.99 23.75
N PRO A 321 -12.84 8.12 25.06
CA PRO A 321 -13.83 7.80 26.08
C PRO A 321 -14.92 8.84 26.14
N GLU A 322 -16.08 8.47 26.68
CA GLU A 322 -17.13 9.42 27.05
C GLU A 322 -16.76 10.20 28.31
N ASP A 323 -16.01 9.56 29.22
CA ASP A 323 -15.52 10.14 30.47
C ASP A 323 -14.01 9.91 30.61
N ASP A 324 -13.23 11.01 30.67
CA ASP A 324 -11.78 10.99 30.80
C ASP A 324 -11.28 10.76 32.25
N GLY A 325 -12.18 10.78 33.24
CA GLY A 325 -11.84 10.66 34.68
C GLY A 325 -11.46 9.25 35.13
N ARG A 326 -11.59 8.24 34.26
CA ARG A 326 -11.36 6.83 34.59
C ARG A 326 -9.87 6.50 34.77
N GLU A 327 -9.58 5.53 35.62
CA GLU A 327 -8.22 5.05 35.88
C GLU A 327 -7.60 4.40 34.63
N MET A 328 -6.26 4.38 34.62
CA MET A 328 -5.48 3.71 33.58
C MET A 328 -5.41 2.21 33.83
N THR A 329 -5.59 1.43 32.79
CA THR A 329 -5.44 -0.03 32.81
C THR A 329 -4.50 -0.51 31.70
N SER A 330 -4.02 -1.76 31.85
CA SER A 330 -3.30 -2.47 30.78
C SER A 330 -4.19 -3.60 30.26
N THR A 331 -4.46 -3.61 28.96
CA THR A 331 -5.41 -4.51 28.32
C THR A 331 -4.88 -5.08 27.01
N PHE A 332 -5.35 -6.25 26.63
CA PHE A 332 -5.24 -6.75 25.25
C PHE A 332 -6.45 -6.22 24.48
N VAL A 333 -6.23 -5.66 23.30
CA VAL A 333 -7.31 -5.23 22.42
C VAL A 333 -7.50 -6.28 21.33
N VAL A 334 -8.72 -6.77 21.20
CA VAL A 334 -9.08 -7.87 20.30
C VAL A 334 -10.30 -7.50 19.46
N GLY A 335 -10.40 -8.09 18.28
CA GLY A 335 -11.49 -7.86 17.34
C GLY A 335 -12.72 -8.77 17.60
N PRO A 336 -13.69 -8.71 16.66
CA PRO A 336 -14.97 -9.41 16.78
C PRO A 336 -14.95 -10.84 16.25
N ALA A 337 -13.92 -11.25 15.51
CA ALA A 337 -13.91 -12.56 14.84
C ALA A 337 -13.82 -13.72 15.85
N CYS A 338 -14.44 -14.84 15.51
CA CYS A 338 -14.33 -16.09 16.27
C CYS A 338 -12.97 -16.77 16.01
N GLU A 339 -11.89 -16.02 16.19
CA GLU A 339 -10.51 -16.40 15.90
C GLU A 339 -9.57 -15.81 16.97
N SER A 340 -8.75 -16.64 17.60
CA SER A 340 -7.80 -16.18 18.62
C SER A 340 -6.70 -15.25 18.07
N GLY A 341 -6.42 -15.35 16.77
CA GLY A 341 -5.49 -14.47 16.05
C GLY A 341 -6.05 -13.07 15.78
N ASP A 342 -7.34 -12.82 16.03
CA ASP A 342 -7.96 -11.51 15.86
C ASP A 342 -7.62 -10.57 17.03
N ALA A 343 -6.35 -10.16 17.08
CA ALA A 343 -5.80 -9.31 18.10
C ALA A 343 -5.10 -8.09 17.48
N LEU A 344 -5.42 -6.91 17.99
CA LEU A 344 -4.83 -5.63 17.54
C LEU A 344 -3.52 -5.30 18.27
N THR A 345 -3.26 -5.95 19.40
CA THR A 345 -2.10 -5.68 20.24
C THR A 345 -1.13 -6.85 20.23
N VAL A 346 -0.29 -6.90 19.19
CA VAL A 346 0.76 -7.92 19.00
C VAL A 346 2.15 -7.33 19.19
N ARG A 347 3.16 -8.19 19.33
CA ARG A 347 4.57 -7.77 19.35
C ARG A 347 5.07 -7.51 17.93
N LYS A 348 6.06 -6.65 17.81
CA LYS A 348 6.68 -6.29 16.52
C LYS A 348 7.13 -7.53 15.75
N ASN A 349 6.67 -7.68 14.53
CA ASN A 349 6.99 -8.77 13.61
C ASN A 349 6.68 -10.19 14.18
N ASP A 350 5.85 -10.26 15.23
CA ASP A 350 5.45 -11.52 15.84
C ASP A 350 3.94 -11.50 16.18
N PRO A 351 3.10 -11.91 15.22
CA PRO A 351 1.65 -11.92 15.40
C PRO A 351 1.19 -12.95 16.45
N ASN A 352 2.03 -13.94 16.77
CA ASN A 352 1.68 -15.01 17.74
C ASN A 352 1.88 -14.57 19.19
N ARG A 353 2.49 -13.39 19.43
CA ARG A 353 2.73 -12.88 20.77
C ARG A 353 1.98 -11.60 21.01
N LEU A 354 1.08 -11.63 21.96
CA LEU A 354 0.32 -10.47 22.40
C LEU A 354 1.20 -9.52 23.25
N ARG A 355 0.89 -8.24 23.20
CA ARG A 355 1.35 -7.19 24.12
C ARG A 355 0.15 -6.49 24.74
N ARG A 356 0.34 -5.92 25.92
CA ARG A 356 -0.70 -5.11 26.56
C ARG A 356 -0.57 -3.67 26.08
N GLU A 357 -1.71 -3.03 25.87
CA GLU A 357 -1.82 -1.59 25.62
C GLU A 357 -2.25 -0.88 26.91
N ARG A 358 -1.66 0.27 27.20
CA ARG A 358 -2.01 1.07 28.37
C ARG A 358 -2.94 2.21 27.96
N MET A 359 -4.15 2.22 28.46
CA MET A 359 -5.17 3.21 28.15
C MET A 359 -6.09 3.45 29.35
N ARG A 360 -6.97 4.46 29.28
CA ARG A 360 -8.09 4.58 30.23
C ARG A 360 -8.89 3.30 30.23
N THR A 361 -9.43 2.88 31.38
CA THR A 361 -10.24 1.66 31.46
C THR A 361 -11.42 1.78 30.49
N PRO A 362 -11.46 0.95 29.44
CA PRO A 362 -12.52 1.04 28.43
C PRO A 362 -13.86 0.63 29.00
N THR A 363 -14.91 1.29 28.54
CA THR A 363 -16.28 0.91 28.82
C THR A 363 -17.06 0.72 27.52
N ARG A 364 -18.14 -0.04 27.58
CA ARG A 364 -19.01 -0.25 26.43
C ARG A 364 -19.50 1.10 25.89
N GLY A 365 -19.36 1.30 24.58
CA GLY A 365 -19.77 2.52 23.89
C GLY A 365 -18.61 3.46 23.58
N ASP A 366 -17.49 3.41 24.31
CA ASP A 366 -16.30 4.19 23.98
C ASP A 366 -15.85 3.92 22.53
N LEU A 367 -15.33 4.96 21.87
CA LEU A 367 -14.70 4.76 20.58
C LEU A 367 -13.21 4.45 20.76
N ILE A 368 -12.68 3.63 19.87
CA ILE A 368 -11.27 3.30 19.78
C ILE A 368 -10.78 3.57 18.37
N VAL A 369 -9.60 4.15 18.26
CA VAL A 369 -8.99 4.53 16.99
C VAL A 369 -7.71 3.77 16.80
N GLN A 370 -7.57 3.09 15.67
CA GLN A 370 -6.31 2.54 15.19
C GLN A 370 -5.72 3.49 14.17
N HIS A 371 -4.50 3.98 14.44
CA HIS A 371 -3.80 4.97 13.62
C HIS A 371 -3.02 4.35 12.46
N ASP A 372 -2.67 5.18 11.47
CA ASP A 372 -1.81 4.84 10.33
C ASP A 372 -2.35 3.67 9.48
N THR A 373 -3.68 3.61 9.33
CA THR A 373 -4.37 2.54 8.61
C THR A 373 -4.71 2.89 7.16
N GLY A 374 -4.18 3.99 6.62
CA GLY A 374 -4.47 4.42 5.26
C GLY A 374 -3.91 3.50 4.17
N ALA A 375 -2.87 2.71 4.48
CA ALA A 375 -2.20 1.85 3.51
C ALA A 375 -2.26 0.37 3.90
N TYR A 376 -2.69 -0.47 2.96
CA TYR A 376 -2.73 -1.94 3.08
C TYR A 376 -3.60 -2.47 4.23
N CYS A 377 -4.57 -1.68 4.70
CA CYS A 377 -5.56 -2.13 5.68
C CYS A 377 -6.85 -2.48 4.96
N ASP A 378 -7.59 -1.53 4.46
CA ASP A 378 -8.80 -1.74 3.68
C ASP A 378 -8.54 -2.62 2.44
N SER A 379 -7.51 -2.29 1.64
CA SER A 379 -7.17 -3.03 0.41
C SER A 379 -6.69 -4.48 0.62
N MET A 380 -6.38 -4.89 1.84
CA MET A 380 -5.97 -6.27 2.18
C MET A 380 -6.92 -6.94 3.17
N ALA A 381 -8.03 -6.32 3.48
CA ALA A 381 -8.96 -6.80 4.50
C ALA A 381 -9.75 -8.03 4.02
N PRO A 382 -9.83 -9.13 4.80
CA PRO A 382 -10.66 -10.29 4.49
C PRO A 382 -12.10 -10.04 4.92
N HIS A 383 -12.80 -9.18 4.21
CA HIS A 383 -14.14 -8.67 4.57
C HIS A 383 -15.19 -9.78 4.80
N ASP A 384 -15.07 -10.90 4.08
CA ASP A 384 -16.05 -11.99 4.16
C ASP A 384 -15.78 -12.97 5.31
N TYR A 385 -14.67 -12.83 6.02
CA TYR A 385 -14.39 -13.71 7.15
C TYR A 385 -15.42 -13.50 8.26
N ASN A 386 -16.01 -14.57 8.77
CA ASN A 386 -17.17 -14.61 9.67
C ASN A 386 -18.38 -13.77 9.16
N SER A 387 -18.45 -13.48 7.85
CA SER A 387 -19.51 -12.69 7.21
C SER A 387 -19.66 -11.27 7.78
N HIS A 388 -18.53 -10.61 8.09
CA HIS A 388 -18.56 -9.25 8.64
C HIS A 388 -18.91 -8.18 7.58
N GLY A 389 -18.49 -8.34 6.33
CA GLY A 389 -18.71 -7.37 5.26
C GLY A 389 -17.77 -6.15 5.34
N GLU A 390 -17.85 -5.30 4.32
CA GLU A 390 -16.97 -4.14 4.15
C GLU A 390 -17.33 -3.00 5.10
N ALA A 391 -16.33 -2.39 5.73
CA ALA A 391 -16.47 -1.17 6.50
C ALA A 391 -16.60 0.06 5.56
N PRO A 392 -17.44 1.06 5.89
CA PRO A 392 -17.53 2.29 5.11
C PRO A 392 -16.28 3.14 5.28
N ALA A 393 -16.06 4.05 4.31
CA ALA A 393 -14.98 5.00 4.34
C ALA A 393 -15.49 6.44 4.18
N VAL A 394 -14.87 7.36 4.91
CA VAL A 394 -15.17 8.79 4.90
C VAL A 394 -13.89 9.57 4.60
N LEU A 395 -13.98 10.59 3.76
CA LEU A 395 -12.93 11.56 3.50
C LEU A 395 -13.21 12.85 4.29
N LEU A 396 -12.26 13.27 5.11
CA LEU A 396 -12.26 14.59 5.76
C LEU A 396 -11.53 15.57 4.85
N LYS A 397 -12.26 16.53 4.31
CA LYS A 397 -11.71 17.62 3.47
C LYS A 397 -11.01 18.68 4.32
N PRO A 398 -10.14 19.53 3.70
CA PRO A 398 -9.43 20.58 4.40
C PRO A 398 -10.35 21.63 5.07
N ASP A 399 -11.54 21.85 4.55
CA ASP A 399 -12.58 22.75 5.10
C ASP A 399 -13.38 22.13 6.26
N GLY A 400 -13.13 20.86 6.58
CA GLY A 400 -13.82 20.12 7.64
C GLY A 400 -15.05 19.34 7.18
N GLU A 401 -15.40 19.36 5.89
CA GLU A 401 -16.48 18.55 5.34
C GLU A 401 -16.14 17.05 5.46
N LEU A 402 -17.13 16.24 5.87
CA LEU A 402 -17.07 14.78 5.88
C LEU A 402 -17.82 14.22 4.68
N VAL A 403 -17.10 13.58 3.76
CA VAL A 403 -17.67 12.99 2.54
C VAL A 403 -17.60 11.47 2.63
N VAL A 404 -18.74 10.79 2.56
CA VAL A 404 -18.79 9.32 2.47
C VAL A 404 -18.27 8.92 1.10
N ILE A 405 -17.19 8.14 1.06
CA ILE A 405 -16.54 7.67 -0.18
C ILE A 405 -16.79 6.19 -0.46
N THR A 406 -17.16 5.38 0.55
CA THR A 406 -17.72 4.05 0.39
C THR A 406 -18.82 3.81 1.41
N TYR A 407 -19.82 3.04 1.03
CA TYR A 407 -20.88 2.59 1.94
C TYR A 407 -20.50 1.29 2.63
N ARG A 408 -21.15 1.00 3.75
CA ARG A 408 -21.05 -0.30 4.43
C ARG A 408 -21.57 -1.41 3.52
N GLY A 409 -20.84 -2.53 3.48
CA GLY A 409 -21.29 -3.73 2.80
C GLY A 409 -22.63 -4.25 3.34
N THR A 410 -23.51 -4.68 2.44
CA THR A 410 -24.83 -5.24 2.80
C THR A 410 -24.78 -6.76 2.89
N ARG A 411 -25.80 -7.36 3.53
CA ARG A 411 -25.94 -8.83 3.57
C ARG A 411 -26.13 -9.44 2.18
N GLU A 412 -26.80 -8.72 1.29
CA GLU A 412 -27.02 -9.13 -0.09
C GLU A 412 -25.68 -9.20 -0.86
N GLN A 413 -24.76 -8.25 -0.58
CA GLN A 413 -23.42 -8.26 -1.19
C GLN A 413 -22.57 -9.45 -0.69
N LEU A 414 -22.73 -9.90 0.55
CA LEU A 414 -22.02 -11.08 1.05
C LEU A 414 -22.35 -12.35 0.25
N VAL A 415 -23.55 -12.44 -0.28
CA VAL A 415 -24.04 -13.62 -1.03
C VAL A 415 -24.26 -13.34 -2.53
N GLN A 416 -23.80 -12.20 -3.03
CA GLN A 416 -24.06 -11.75 -4.42
C GLN A 416 -23.55 -12.72 -5.51
N HIS A 417 -22.56 -13.54 -5.19
CA HIS A 417 -21.98 -14.53 -6.10
C HIS A 417 -22.49 -15.94 -5.84
N GLU A 418 -23.35 -16.14 -4.83
CA GLU A 418 -23.90 -17.45 -4.52
C GLU A 418 -25.05 -17.80 -5.48
N VAL A 419 -25.00 -19.01 -6.02
CA VAL A 419 -26.09 -19.58 -6.78
C VAL A 419 -26.97 -20.37 -5.80
N LYS A 420 -28.29 -20.08 -5.77
CA LYS A 420 -29.22 -20.82 -4.95
C LYS A 420 -29.16 -22.30 -5.30
N TYR A 421 -28.65 -23.11 -4.37
CA TYR A 421 -28.53 -24.54 -4.59
C TYR A 421 -29.91 -25.19 -4.72
N SER A 422 -30.12 -25.90 -5.85
CA SER A 422 -31.26 -26.81 -6.02
C SER A 422 -30.74 -28.25 -5.96
N PRO A 423 -31.30 -29.12 -5.11
CA PRO A 423 -30.87 -30.51 -5.05
C PRO A 423 -31.18 -31.34 -6.31
N THR A 424 -31.80 -30.75 -7.33
CA THR A 424 -32.04 -31.43 -8.61
C THR A 424 -30.72 -31.48 -9.40
N PRO A 425 -30.12 -32.64 -9.62
CA PRO A 425 -28.87 -32.74 -10.38
C PRO A 425 -29.09 -32.28 -11.82
N SER A 426 -28.44 -31.24 -12.24
CA SER A 426 -28.57 -30.69 -13.59
C SER A 426 -27.31 -30.78 -14.44
N LEU A 427 -26.26 -31.42 -13.98
CA LEU A 427 -25.06 -31.66 -14.78
C LEU A 427 -24.65 -33.12 -14.67
N ALA A 428 -25.03 -33.89 -15.72
CA ALA A 428 -24.25 -35.06 -16.08
C ALA A 428 -22.96 -34.52 -16.76
N LEU A 429 -21.83 -34.80 -16.16
CA LEU A 429 -20.52 -34.59 -16.77
C LEU A 429 -20.31 -35.62 -17.87
#